data_12647c9623e68309d651adf1d261ffc1
#
_entry.id   12647c9623e68309d651adf1d261ffc1
#
_cell.length_a   1.000
_cell.length_b   1.000
_cell.length_c   1.000
_cell.angle_alpha   90.00
_cell.angle_beta   90.00
_cell.angle_gamma   90.00
#
_symmetry.space_group_name_H-M   'P 1'
#
loop_
_entity.id
_entity.type
_entity.pdbx_description
1 polymer ?
#
loop_
_entity_poly.entity_id
_entity_poly.type
_entity_poly.pdbx_seq_one_letter_code
_entity_poly.pdbx_strand_id
1 'polypeptide(L)'
;MLKMGLVQLAVTEGEIEKNCAHVRELALTYAKREVDLLCFPELSISGYDFHRAEGSGEEKEFYSALAKECNTAILAGVCVKEGDAYYDAACMWDEYGTLLGEYKKIHLWDKEREFFTHGDELVLVPYRGFQIGMLICADMRFFEISTPLSNMGADVLVYPSAWADGWKDLFHLCARMRAAENQIYTAALNRASGDVRYCGGTSVMGPEGNLLCSLEDDREGYVEVILSRQEIKDARARLEWDSLKLPHIYKKYETYQYADNNLEHYKK
;
A
#
# COMPACT_ATOMS: atom_id res chain seq x y z
N MET A 1 18.51 9.64 0.29
CA MET A 1 17.15 10.18 0.16
C MET A 1 16.42 9.38 -0.89
N LEU A 2 15.09 9.25 -0.79
CA LEU A 2 14.21 8.59 -1.76
C LEU A 2 13.07 9.55 -2.10
N LYS A 3 12.93 9.93 -3.36
CA LYS A 3 11.83 10.77 -3.83
C LYS A 3 10.70 9.87 -4.33
N MET A 4 9.56 9.92 -3.65
CA MET A 4 8.36 9.14 -3.98
C MET A 4 7.28 10.05 -4.56
N GLY A 5 6.60 9.55 -5.59
CA GLY A 5 5.37 10.13 -6.13
C GLY A 5 4.20 9.19 -5.87
N LEU A 6 3.10 9.72 -5.34
CA LEU A 6 1.90 8.96 -5.01
C LEU A 6 0.73 9.46 -5.86
N VAL A 7 0.10 8.57 -6.59
CA VAL A 7 -1.02 8.87 -7.48
C VAL A 7 -2.33 8.47 -6.78
N GLN A 8 -3.25 9.42 -6.62
CA GLN A 8 -4.63 9.17 -6.29
C GLN A 8 -5.41 9.02 -7.58
N LEU A 9 -5.68 7.78 -7.97
CA LEU A 9 -6.16 7.39 -9.29
C LEU A 9 -7.67 7.11 -9.25
N ALA A 10 -8.41 7.65 -10.22
CA ALA A 10 -9.77 7.21 -10.53
C ALA A 10 -9.72 5.95 -11.41
N VAL A 11 -10.34 4.88 -10.95
CA VAL A 11 -10.41 3.60 -11.65
C VAL A 11 -11.85 3.37 -12.12
N THR A 12 -12.04 3.04 -13.39
CA THR A 12 -13.34 2.58 -13.90
C THR A 12 -13.41 1.07 -13.73
N GLU A 13 -14.37 0.60 -12.94
CA GLU A 13 -14.45 -0.81 -12.55
C GLU A 13 -14.56 -1.74 -13.76
N GLY A 14 -13.65 -2.70 -13.88
CA GLY A 14 -13.62 -3.69 -14.96
C GLY A 14 -13.23 -3.20 -16.36
N GLU A 15 -12.94 -1.91 -16.56
CA GLU A 15 -12.56 -1.34 -17.85
C GLU A 15 -11.02 -1.36 -18.02
N ILE A 16 -10.45 -2.56 -18.11
CA ILE A 16 -9.01 -2.84 -18.06
C ILE A 16 -8.21 -1.99 -19.08
N GLU A 17 -8.61 -2.00 -20.35
CA GLU A 17 -7.90 -1.26 -21.40
C GLU A 17 -7.90 0.25 -21.15
N LYS A 18 -9.05 0.78 -20.70
CA LYS A 18 -9.21 2.19 -20.35
C LYS A 18 -8.32 2.56 -19.18
N ASN A 19 -8.32 1.72 -18.13
CA ASN A 19 -7.49 1.95 -16.94
C ASN A 19 -6.00 1.83 -17.26
N CYS A 20 -5.58 0.86 -18.10
CA CYS A 20 -4.20 0.78 -18.59
C CYS A 20 -3.76 2.05 -19.34
N ALA A 21 -4.60 2.55 -20.25
CA ALA A 21 -4.30 3.77 -20.99
C ALA A 21 -4.17 4.98 -20.05
N HIS A 22 -5.07 5.09 -19.08
CA HIS A 22 -5.07 6.18 -18.10
C HIS A 22 -3.88 6.11 -17.14
N VAL A 23 -3.59 4.95 -16.58
CA VAL A 23 -2.40 4.72 -15.73
C VAL A 23 -1.13 5.07 -16.50
N ARG A 24 -1.02 4.65 -17.76
CA ARG A 24 0.15 4.96 -18.60
C ARG A 24 0.31 6.48 -18.82
N GLU A 25 -0.78 7.19 -19.12
CA GLU A 25 -0.75 8.65 -19.30
C GLU A 25 -0.23 9.36 -18.03
N LEU A 26 -0.77 8.99 -16.86
CA LEU A 26 -0.35 9.56 -15.58
C LEU A 26 1.09 9.20 -15.24
N ALA A 27 1.49 7.93 -15.44
CA ALA A 27 2.85 7.50 -15.17
C ALA A 27 3.87 8.29 -16.00
N LEU A 28 3.65 8.43 -17.31
CA LEU A 28 4.51 9.23 -18.20
C LEU A 28 4.53 10.71 -17.83
N THR A 29 3.41 11.22 -17.31
CA THR A 29 3.32 12.62 -16.87
C THR A 29 4.13 12.85 -15.59
N TYR A 30 3.97 11.97 -14.60
CA TYR A 30 4.59 12.15 -13.29
C TYR A 30 6.05 11.67 -13.25
N ALA A 31 6.46 10.73 -14.10
CA ALA A 31 7.88 10.37 -14.25
C ALA A 31 8.77 11.56 -14.64
N LYS A 32 8.22 12.55 -15.38
CA LYS A 32 8.92 13.81 -15.70
C LYS A 32 9.25 14.67 -14.48
N ARG A 33 8.69 14.34 -13.31
CA ARG A 33 9.00 14.96 -12.02
C ARG A 33 10.28 14.40 -11.38
N GLU A 34 10.95 13.46 -12.08
CA GLU A 34 12.19 12.82 -11.62
C GLU A 34 12.04 12.18 -10.23
N VAL A 35 10.96 11.42 -10.04
CA VAL A 35 10.77 10.60 -8.84
C VAL A 35 11.54 9.29 -8.96
N ASP A 36 12.02 8.79 -7.81
CA ASP A 36 12.71 7.51 -7.75
C ASP A 36 11.73 6.33 -7.77
N LEU A 37 10.55 6.51 -7.17
CA LEU A 37 9.48 5.51 -7.07
C LEU A 37 8.12 6.17 -7.28
N LEU A 38 7.36 5.70 -8.25
CA LEU A 38 5.98 6.11 -8.52
C LEU A 38 5.03 5.03 -8.01
N CYS A 39 4.03 5.44 -7.22
CA CYS A 39 3.12 4.51 -6.56
C CYS A 39 1.68 4.69 -7.04
N PHE A 40 0.99 3.57 -7.31
CA PHE A 40 -0.41 3.49 -7.71
C PHE A 40 -1.25 2.74 -6.67
N PRO A 41 -2.55 3.05 -6.52
CA PRO A 41 -3.40 2.44 -5.49
C PRO A 41 -3.75 0.98 -5.79
N GLU A 42 -4.51 0.37 -4.89
CA GLU A 42 -4.98 -1.01 -4.93
C GLU A 42 -5.81 -1.29 -6.17
N LEU A 43 -5.57 -2.47 -6.81
CA LEU A 43 -6.28 -2.97 -8.00
C LEU A 43 -6.48 -1.88 -9.07
N SER A 44 -5.42 -1.16 -9.38
CA SER A 44 -5.42 0.08 -10.16
C SER A 44 -5.78 -0.11 -11.63
N ILE A 45 -5.84 -1.35 -12.12
CA ILE A 45 -6.23 -1.70 -13.49
C ILE A 45 -7.55 -2.45 -13.51
N SER A 46 -7.67 -3.57 -12.80
CA SER A 46 -8.87 -4.40 -12.78
C SER A 46 -10.05 -3.75 -12.07
N GLY A 47 -9.78 -2.96 -11.05
CA GLY A 47 -10.84 -2.51 -10.16
C GLY A 47 -11.40 -3.65 -9.30
N TYR A 48 -12.60 -3.45 -8.74
CA TYR A 48 -13.33 -4.42 -7.93
C TYR A 48 -14.41 -5.17 -8.70
N ASP A 49 -14.41 -5.10 -10.05
CA ASP A 49 -15.22 -5.99 -10.87
C ASP A 49 -14.49 -7.33 -11.07
N PHE A 50 -14.56 -8.19 -10.06
CA PHE A 50 -13.86 -9.47 -10.02
C PHE A 50 -14.21 -10.43 -11.17
N HIS A 51 -15.41 -10.34 -11.74
CA HIS A 51 -15.77 -11.15 -12.90
C HIS A 51 -14.97 -10.80 -14.15
N ARG A 52 -14.57 -9.53 -14.30
CA ARG A 52 -13.70 -9.09 -15.39
C ARG A 52 -12.22 -9.24 -15.04
N ALA A 53 -11.88 -9.27 -13.76
CA ALA A 53 -10.52 -9.52 -13.30
C ALA A 53 -10.01 -10.92 -13.68
N GLU A 54 -10.89 -11.90 -13.94
CA GLU A 54 -10.50 -13.23 -14.46
C GLU A 54 -9.71 -13.16 -15.77
N GLY A 55 -9.83 -12.07 -16.55
CA GLY A 55 -9.06 -11.82 -17.77
C GLY A 55 -7.79 -10.97 -17.57
N SER A 56 -7.51 -10.48 -16.35
CA SER A 56 -6.48 -9.46 -16.11
C SER A 56 -5.08 -10.00 -15.77
N GLY A 57 -4.79 -11.27 -16.02
CA GLY A 57 -3.52 -11.90 -15.64
C GLY A 57 -2.22 -11.26 -16.20
N GLU A 58 -2.33 -10.19 -16.99
CA GLU A 58 -1.23 -9.47 -17.62
C GLU A 58 -0.87 -8.13 -16.93
N GLU A 59 -1.45 -7.83 -15.75
CA GLU A 59 -1.17 -6.57 -15.07
C GLU A 59 0.30 -6.43 -14.64
N LYS A 60 0.96 -7.53 -14.30
CA LYS A 60 2.39 -7.53 -13.96
C LYS A 60 3.25 -7.18 -15.16
N GLU A 61 2.95 -7.72 -16.32
CA GLU A 61 3.65 -7.44 -17.59
C GLU A 61 3.44 -5.98 -18.03
N PHE A 62 2.22 -5.47 -17.85
CA PHE A 62 1.91 -4.07 -18.11
C PHE A 62 2.77 -3.14 -17.27
N TYR A 63 2.83 -3.33 -15.96
CA TYR A 63 3.62 -2.47 -15.07
C TYR A 63 5.13 -2.64 -15.27
N SER A 64 5.60 -3.85 -15.57
CA SER A 64 6.99 -4.09 -15.96
C SER A 64 7.38 -3.28 -17.20
N ALA A 65 6.54 -3.30 -18.24
CA ALA A 65 6.77 -2.52 -19.47
C ALA A 65 6.70 -1.00 -19.19
N LEU A 66 5.73 -0.57 -18.37
CA LEU A 66 5.52 0.84 -18.02
C LEU A 66 6.70 1.41 -17.20
N ALA A 67 7.24 0.65 -16.27
CA ALA A 67 8.42 1.07 -15.49
C ALA A 67 9.63 1.32 -16.41
N LYS A 68 9.86 0.47 -17.40
CA LYS A 68 10.89 0.69 -18.44
C LYS A 68 10.61 1.93 -19.26
N GLU A 69 9.37 2.10 -19.72
CA GLU A 69 8.97 3.23 -20.56
C GLU A 69 9.15 4.56 -19.83
N CYS A 70 8.81 4.59 -18.53
CA CYS A 70 8.97 5.76 -17.67
C CYS A 70 10.41 5.96 -17.17
N ASN A 71 11.28 4.95 -17.31
CA ASN A 71 12.61 4.91 -16.67
C ASN A 71 12.52 5.26 -15.16
N THR A 72 11.52 4.69 -14.48
CA THR A 72 11.19 5.00 -13.07
C THR A 72 10.67 3.74 -12.41
N ALA A 73 11.09 3.43 -11.20
CA ALA A 73 10.50 2.32 -10.46
C ALA A 73 9.03 2.56 -10.17
N ILE A 74 8.22 1.49 -10.21
CA ILE A 74 6.78 1.54 -9.96
C ILE A 74 6.42 0.55 -8.87
N LEU A 75 5.54 0.98 -7.94
CA LEU A 75 4.83 0.13 -7.00
C LEU A 75 3.33 0.28 -7.27
N ALA A 76 2.62 -0.83 -7.45
CA ALA A 76 1.20 -0.79 -7.78
C ALA A 76 0.43 -1.95 -7.12
N GLY A 77 -0.84 -1.68 -6.77
CA GLY A 77 -1.82 -2.71 -6.43
C GLY A 77 -2.41 -3.34 -7.69
N VAL A 78 -2.29 -4.65 -7.81
CA VAL A 78 -2.62 -5.45 -9.00
C VAL A 78 -3.37 -6.73 -8.64
N CYS A 79 -4.15 -7.26 -9.59
CA CYS A 79 -4.68 -8.60 -9.51
C CYS A 79 -3.64 -9.60 -10.06
N VAL A 80 -3.28 -10.59 -9.25
CA VAL A 80 -2.32 -11.65 -9.65
C VAL A 80 -3.05 -12.99 -9.71
N LYS A 81 -2.82 -13.73 -10.80
CA LYS A 81 -3.30 -15.10 -10.96
C LYS A 81 -2.15 -16.09 -10.82
N GLU A 82 -2.31 -17.10 -9.96
CA GLU A 82 -1.39 -18.24 -9.83
C GLU A 82 -2.18 -19.55 -9.86
N GLY A 83 -2.05 -20.32 -10.92
CA GLY A 83 -2.89 -21.49 -11.15
C GLY A 83 -4.37 -21.11 -11.20
N ASP A 84 -5.17 -21.67 -10.28
CA ASP A 84 -6.60 -21.37 -10.16
C ASP A 84 -6.90 -20.28 -9.10
N ALA A 85 -5.89 -19.80 -8.39
CA ALA A 85 -6.04 -18.79 -7.34
C ALA A 85 -5.79 -17.37 -7.86
N TYR A 86 -6.56 -16.42 -7.31
CA TYR A 86 -6.38 -14.98 -7.53
C TYR A 86 -5.94 -14.32 -6.23
N TYR A 87 -5.09 -13.30 -6.35
CA TYR A 87 -4.57 -12.54 -5.23
C TYR A 87 -4.70 -11.03 -5.49
N ASP A 88 -5.16 -10.30 -4.50
CA ASP A 88 -4.94 -8.86 -4.41
C ASP A 88 -3.49 -8.66 -3.96
N ALA A 89 -2.66 -8.06 -4.81
CA ALA A 89 -1.22 -8.01 -4.58
C ALA A 89 -0.66 -6.59 -4.76
N ALA A 90 0.38 -6.26 -3.99
CA ALA A 90 1.23 -5.11 -4.23
C ALA A 90 2.55 -5.59 -4.84
N CYS A 91 2.86 -5.10 -6.02
CA CYS A 91 4.08 -5.45 -6.75
C CYS A 91 4.95 -4.22 -6.96
N MET A 92 6.27 -4.42 -6.90
CA MET A 92 7.25 -3.36 -7.15
C MET A 92 8.21 -3.77 -8.25
N TRP A 93 8.40 -2.90 -9.24
CA TRP A 93 9.37 -3.05 -10.34
C TRP A 93 10.40 -1.94 -10.29
N ASP A 94 11.65 -2.26 -10.66
CA ASP A 94 12.67 -1.25 -10.89
C ASP A 94 12.49 -0.52 -12.24
N GLU A 95 13.32 0.48 -12.49
CA GLU A 95 13.34 1.26 -13.74
C GLU A 95 13.67 0.44 -14.98
N TYR A 96 14.13 -0.79 -14.81
CA TYR A 96 14.38 -1.76 -15.89
C TYR A 96 13.21 -2.74 -16.08
N GLY A 97 12.16 -2.61 -15.27
CA GLY A 97 10.98 -3.48 -15.28
C GLY A 97 11.20 -4.83 -14.61
N THR A 98 12.27 -4.99 -13.84
CA THR A 98 12.51 -6.19 -13.05
C THR A 98 11.58 -6.18 -11.82
N LEU A 99 10.84 -7.25 -11.61
CA LEU A 99 10.03 -7.40 -10.40
C LEU A 99 10.97 -7.55 -9.18
N LEU A 100 10.91 -6.59 -8.27
CA LEU A 100 11.72 -6.57 -7.05
C LEU A 100 11.04 -7.28 -5.87
N GLY A 101 9.71 -7.29 -5.83
CA GLY A 101 8.93 -7.94 -4.81
C GLY A 101 7.44 -7.97 -5.13
N GLU A 102 6.76 -8.95 -4.54
CA GLU A 102 5.32 -9.17 -4.64
C GLU A 102 4.78 -9.51 -3.25
N TYR A 103 3.88 -8.70 -2.75
CA TYR A 103 3.14 -8.93 -1.52
C TYR A 103 1.71 -9.29 -1.85
N LYS A 104 1.19 -10.39 -1.31
CA LYS A 104 -0.20 -10.80 -1.40
C LYS A 104 -0.94 -10.37 -0.15
N LYS A 105 -2.06 -9.70 -0.30
CA LYS A 105 -2.87 -9.16 0.81
C LYS A 105 -3.23 -10.25 1.81
N ILE A 106 -2.93 -10.01 3.09
CA ILE A 106 -3.23 -10.95 4.17
C ILE A 106 -4.67 -10.76 4.67
N HIS A 107 -5.10 -9.51 4.87
CA HIS A 107 -6.43 -9.23 5.41
C HIS A 107 -7.42 -8.85 4.31
N LEU A 108 -8.10 -9.85 3.78
CA LEU A 108 -9.13 -9.65 2.76
C LEU A 108 -10.40 -9.03 3.38
N TRP A 109 -10.94 -8.01 2.72
CA TRP A 109 -12.11 -7.26 3.19
C TRP A 109 -13.36 -7.62 2.40
N ASP A 110 -14.50 -7.82 3.10
CA ASP A 110 -15.83 -8.02 2.52
C ASP A 110 -15.83 -9.08 1.40
N LYS A 111 -16.27 -8.72 0.19
CA LYS A 111 -16.38 -9.60 -0.98
C LYS A 111 -15.04 -10.11 -1.52
N GLU A 112 -13.92 -9.48 -1.16
CA GLU A 112 -12.59 -9.98 -1.53
C GLU A 112 -12.40 -11.43 -1.07
N ARG A 113 -12.98 -11.82 0.07
CA ARG A 113 -12.90 -13.18 0.63
C ARG A 113 -13.56 -14.25 -0.23
N GLU A 114 -14.45 -13.85 -1.13
CA GLU A 114 -15.15 -14.76 -2.03
C GLU A 114 -14.35 -15.02 -3.31
N PHE A 115 -13.45 -14.11 -3.66
CA PHE A 115 -12.73 -14.15 -4.92
C PHE A 115 -11.20 -14.36 -4.73
N PHE A 116 -10.57 -13.65 -3.80
CA PHE A 116 -9.14 -13.73 -3.58
C PHE A 116 -8.75 -14.76 -2.53
N THR A 117 -7.56 -15.33 -2.71
CA THR A 117 -6.85 -16.10 -1.70
C THR A 117 -5.97 -15.12 -0.89
N HIS A 118 -5.98 -15.27 0.44
CA HIS A 118 -5.09 -14.44 1.29
C HIS A 118 -3.62 -14.83 1.13
N GLY A 119 -2.73 -13.86 1.30
CA GLY A 119 -1.30 -14.10 1.43
C GLY A 119 -0.92 -14.61 2.83
N ASP A 120 0.32 -15.02 2.99
CA ASP A 120 0.87 -15.58 4.24
C ASP A 120 2.31 -15.10 4.53
N GLU A 121 2.86 -14.23 3.69
CA GLU A 121 4.24 -13.73 3.82
C GLU A 121 4.29 -12.21 3.91
N LEU A 122 5.23 -11.70 4.72
CA LEU A 122 5.58 -10.28 4.77
C LEU A 122 6.72 -10.00 3.80
N VAL A 123 6.61 -8.91 3.04
CA VAL A 123 7.57 -8.58 1.98
C VAL A 123 8.26 -7.25 2.27
N LEU A 124 9.60 -7.28 2.21
CA LEU A 124 10.48 -6.13 2.35
C LEU A 124 11.37 -6.03 1.11
N VAL A 125 11.32 -4.90 0.42
CA VAL A 125 12.06 -4.67 -0.82
C VAL A 125 13.18 -3.66 -0.60
N PRO A 126 14.46 -4.04 -0.77
CA PRO A 126 15.57 -3.09 -0.75
C PRO A 126 15.59 -2.28 -2.06
N TYR A 127 15.51 -0.95 -1.96
CA TYR A 127 15.58 -0.07 -3.12
C TYR A 127 16.25 1.26 -2.76
N ARG A 128 17.28 1.65 -3.51
CA ARG A 128 18.06 2.90 -3.34
C ARG A 128 18.46 3.20 -1.89
N GLY A 129 18.83 2.15 -1.15
CA GLY A 129 19.26 2.24 0.25
C GLY A 129 18.14 2.36 1.27
N PHE A 130 16.87 2.26 0.86
CA PHE A 130 15.69 2.13 1.71
C PHE A 130 15.21 0.69 1.74
N GLN A 131 14.52 0.32 2.82
CA GLN A 131 13.76 -0.92 2.95
C GLN A 131 12.27 -0.58 2.86
N ILE A 132 11.62 -1.02 1.80
CA ILE A 132 10.21 -0.72 1.51
C ILE A 132 9.35 -1.91 1.91
N GLY A 133 8.52 -1.76 2.94
CA GLY A 133 7.49 -2.73 3.31
C GLY A 133 6.22 -2.50 2.51
N MET A 134 5.70 -3.55 1.91
CA MET A 134 4.46 -3.50 1.12
C MET A 134 3.32 -4.15 1.89
N LEU A 135 2.21 -3.45 2.00
CA LEU A 135 0.94 -3.89 2.60
C LEU A 135 -0.21 -3.30 1.78
N ILE A 136 -1.45 -3.80 1.98
CA ILE A 136 -2.58 -3.32 1.17
C ILE A 136 -3.77 -2.96 2.05
N CYS A 137 -4.33 -1.75 1.85
CA CYS A 137 -5.67 -1.34 2.27
C CYS A 137 -6.04 -1.73 3.72
N ALA A 138 -6.85 -2.78 3.90
CA ALA A 138 -7.31 -3.27 5.20
C ALA A 138 -6.16 -3.68 6.14
N ASP A 139 -5.01 -4.08 5.59
CA ASP A 139 -3.81 -4.42 6.36
C ASP A 139 -3.36 -3.28 7.27
N MET A 140 -3.64 -2.03 6.89
CA MET A 140 -3.30 -0.85 7.67
C MET A 140 -3.97 -0.84 9.06
N ARG A 141 -5.05 -1.58 9.24
CA ARG A 141 -5.75 -1.70 10.54
C ARG A 141 -5.03 -2.59 11.54
N PHE A 142 -4.09 -3.42 11.08
CA PHE A 142 -3.46 -4.49 11.85
C PHE A 142 -1.99 -4.18 12.12
N PHE A 143 -1.69 -3.84 13.39
CA PHE A 143 -0.30 -3.61 13.82
C PHE A 143 0.50 -4.91 13.83
N GLU A 144 -0.17 -6.06 13.88
CA GLU A 144 0.40 -7.40 13.93
C GLU A 144 1.26 -7.73 12.71
N ILE A 145 1.08 -7.03 11.59
CA ILE A 145 1.89 -7.20 10.38
C ILE A 145 2.78 -6.00 10.09
N SER A 146 2.37 -4.78 10.46
CA SER A 146 3.18 -3.58 10.25
C SER A 146 4.37 -3.49 11.20
N THR A 147 4.17 -3.86 12.48
CA THR A 147 5.25 -3.87 13.47
C THR A 147 6.34 -4.91 13.16
N PRO A 148 6.05 -6.16 12.77
CA PRO A 148 7.07 -7.08 12.27
C PRO A 148 7.88 -6.55 11.09
N LEU A 149 7.26 -5.90 10.09
CA LEU A 149 7.99 -5.28 8.98
C LEU A 149 8.96 -4.20 9.46
N SER A 150 8.54 -3.36 10.41
CA SER A 150 9.42 -2.37 11.04
C SER A 150 10.59 -3.04 11.77
N ASN A 151 10.34 -4.12 12.51
CA ASN A 151 11.37 -4.88 13.22
C ASN A 151 12.34 -5.58 12.24
N MET A 152 11.88 -5.96 11.04
CA MET A 152 12.73 -6.48 9.95
C MET A 152 13.58 -5.38 9.30
N GLY A 153 13.33 -4.11 9.63
CA GLY A 153 14.12 -2.98 9.18
C GLY A 153 13.46 -2.09 8.12
N ALA A 154 12.14 -2.14 7.96
CA ALA A 154 11.44 -1.21 7.07
C ALA A 154 11.75 0.23 7.42
N ASP A 155 12.01 1.05 6.40
CA ASP A 155 12.14 2.50 6.49
C ASP A 155 10.81 3.20 6.13
N VAL A 156 10.01 2.57 5.27
CA VAL A 156 8.69 3.04 4.85
C VAL A 156 7.74 1.87 4.64
N LEU A 157 6.49 2.01 5.09
CA LEU A 157 5.39 1.12 4.73
C LEU A 157 4.53 1.80 3.66
N VAL A 158 4.31 1.11 2.54
CA VAL A 158 3.49 1.60 1.44
C VAL A 158 2.20 0.79 1.40
N TYR A 159 1.05 1.50 1.39
CA TYR A 159 -0.29 0.93 1.40
C TYR A 159 -1.08 1.37 0.17
N PRO A 160 -0.99 0.70 -0.98
CA PRO A 160 -2.02 0.79 -2.02
C PRO A 160 -3.39 0.47 -1.42
N SER A 161 -4.39 1.33 -1.64
CA SER A 161 -5.67 1.23 -0.94
C SER A 161 -6.85 1.67 -1.80
N ALA A 162 -8.07 1.21 -1.38
CA ALA A 162 -9.36 1.59 -1.94
C ALA A 162 -10.41 1.77 -0.83
N TRP A 163 -10.15 2.69 0.10
CA TRP A 163 -11.06 2.99 1.22
C TRP A 163 -12.25 3.81 0.73
N ALA A 164 -13.45 3.30 1.02
CA ALA A 164 -14.71 3.90 0.60
C ALA A 164 -14.95 5.30 1.22
N ASP A 165 -15.89 6.04 0.63
CA ASP A 165 -16.37 7.32 1.16
C ASP A 165 -16.83 7.20 2.62
N GLY A 166 -16.60 8.25 3.41
CA GLY A 166 -16.91 8.29 4.85
C GLY A 166 -15.82 7.73 5.77
N TRP A 167 -14.75 7.10 5.25
CA TRP A 167 -13.70 6.50 6.08
C TRP A 167 -12.39 7.30 6.13
N LYS A 168 -12.35 8.52 5.61
CA LYS A 168 -11.13 9.33 5.49
C LYS A 168 -10.42 9.56 6.82
N ASP A 169 -11.17 9.92 7.86
CA ASP A 169 -10.58 10.18 9.18
C ASP A 169 -9.91 8.92 9.74
N LEU A 170 -10.56 7.76 9.60
CA LEU A 170 -9.97 6.49 10.04
C LEU A 170 -8.77 6.08 9.18
N PHE A 171 -8.82 6.31 7.85
CA PHE A 171 -7.71 6.08 6.94
C PHE A 171 -6.46 6.87 7.37
N HIS A 172 -6.61 8.17 7.63
CA HIS A 172 -5.51 9.01 8.11
C HIS A 172 -5.05 8.64 9.52
N LEU A 173 -6.00 8.28 10.41
CA LEU A 173 -5.65 7.84 11.77
C LEU A 173 -4.79 6.56 11.73
N CYS A 174 -5.20 5.56 10.95
CA CYS A 174 -4.44 4.33 10.78
C CYS A 174 -3.04 4.62 10.20
N ALA A 175 -2.93 5.38 9.11
CA ALA A 175 -1.66 5.73 8.50
C ALA A 175 -0.72 6.43 9.51
N ARG A 176 -1.26 7.39 10.27
CA ARG A 176 -0.53 8.12 11.31
C ARG A 176 -0.03 7.20 12.43
N MET A 177 -0.90 6.29 12.89
CA MET A 177 -0.52 5.35 13.95
C MET A 177 0.57 4.38 13.48
N ARG A 178 0.45 3.81 12.25
CA ARG A 178 1.50 2.93 11.69
C ARG A 178 2.86 3.63 11.62
N ALA A 179 2.88 4.91 11.26
CA ALA A 179 4.12 5.70 11.25
C ALA A 179 4.66 5.95 12.66
N ALA A 180 3.82 6.47 13.56
CA ALA A 180 4.24 6.89 14.90
C ALA A 180 4.72 5.74 15.78
N GLU A 181 3.96 4.62 15.85
CA GLU A 181 4.29 3.48 16.71
C GLU A 181 5.55 2.72 16.27
N ASN A 182 5.85 2.75 14.97
CA ASN A 182 7.00 2.09 14.36
C ASN A 182 8.18 3.02 14.12
N GLN A 183 8.00 4.33 14.26
CA GLN A 183 8.99 5.39 14.01
C GLN A 183 9.63 5.26 12.61
N ILE A 184 8.77 5.06 11.59
CA ILE A 184 9.13 4.98 10.18
C ILE A 184 8.12 5.77 9.35
N TYR A 185 8.38 5.94 8.06
CA TYR A 185 7.40 6.56 7.16
C TYR A 185 6.23 5.62 6.86
N THR A 186 5.06 6.21 6.61
CA THR A 186 3.91 5.51 6.05
C THR A 186 3.38 6.29 4.86
N ALA A 187 3.34 5.65 3.70
CA ALA A 187 2.76 6.17 2.47
C ALA A 187 1.44 5.44 2.19
N ALA A 188 0.33 6.13 2.44
CA ALA A 188 -1.01 5.60 2.26
C ALA A 188 -1.62 6.19 0.97
N LEU A 189 -1.78 5.34 -0.05
CA LEU A 189 -2.34 5.73 -1.34
C LEU A 189 -3.78 5.26 -1.43
N ASN A 190 -4.71 6.17 -1.70
CA ASN A 190 -6.09 5.77 -1.89
C ASN A 190 -6.55 6.02 -3.34
N ARG A 191 -7.63 5.36 -3.75
CA ARG A 191 -8.31 5.67 -4.99
C ARG A 191 -8.99 7.03 -4.93
N ALA A 192 -9.08 7.69 -6.08
CA ALA A 192 -9.98 8.81 -6.31
C ALA A 192 -11.41 8.30 -6.54
N SER A 193 -12.40 9.13 -6.25
CA SER A 193 -13.79 8.86 -6.64
C SER A 193 -13.96 8.91 -8.15
N GLY A 194 -14.72 7.96 -8.68
CA GLY A 194 -15.15 7.84 -10.06
C GLY A 194 -16.56 7.30 -10.09
N ASP A 195 -16.78 6.19 -10.77
CA ASP A 195 -18.08 5.49 -10.78
C ASP A 195 -18.43 4.93 -9.38
N VAL A 196 -17.40 4.55 -8.61
CA VAL A 196 -17.49 4.21 -7.19
C VAL A 196 -16.88 5.35 -6.36
N ARG A 197 -17.50 5.65 -5.21
CA ARG A 197 -17.02 6.69 -4.30
C ARG A 197 -16.01 6.14 -3.31
N TYR A 198 -14.81 6.74 -3.34
CA TYR A 198 -13.73 6.50 -2.40
C TYR A 198 -13.44 7.76 -1.56
N CYS A 199 -12.81 7.61 -0.41
CA CYS A 199 -12.57 8.76 0.47
C CYS A 199 -11.40 9.64 0.03
N GLY A 200 -10.61 9.23 -0.98
CA GLY A 200 -9.38 9.93 -1.34
C GLY A 200 -8.40 10.00 -0.17
N GLY A 201 -7.76 11.13 0.03
CA GLY A 201 -6.91 11.37 1.20
C GLY A 201 -5.54 10.70 1.12
N THR A 202 -5.03 10.42 -0.08
CA THR A 202 -3.65 9.95 -0.27
C THR A 202 -2.69 10.82 0.50
N SER A 203 -1.83 10.23 1.34
CA SER A 203 -0.99 10.97 2.28
C SER A 203 0.30 10.24 2.64
N VAL A 204 1.29 11.01 3.10
CA VAL A 204 2.51 10.47 3.69
C VAL A 204 2.67 11.02 5.11
N MET A 205 2.92 10.09 6.04
CA MET A 205 3.21 10.40 7.44
C MET A 205 4.69 10.20 7.71
N GLY A 206 5.29 11.14 8.45
CA GLY A 206 6.66 11.06 8.93
C GLY A 206 6.82 10.13 10.14
N PRO A 207 8.08 9.83 10.55
CA PRO A 207 8.37 8.87 11.61
C PRO A 207 7.77 9.19 12.99
N GLU A 208 7.25 10.38 13.18
CA GLU A 208 6.56 10.80 14.43
C GLU A 208 5.04 10.87 14.27
N GLY A 209 4.51 10.40 13.14
CA GLY A 209 3.10 10.50 12.83
C GLY A 209 2.65 11.88 12.33
N ASN A 210 3.57 12.81 12.07
CA ASN A 210 3.28 14.10 11.48
C ASN A 210 2.92 13.95 9.99
N LEU A 211 1.95 14.72 9.52
CA LEU A 211 1.59 14.76 8.10
C LEU A 211 2.68 15.51 7.31
N LEU A 212 3.22 14.87 6.28
CA LEU A 212 4.20 15.48 5.37
C LEU A 212 3.54 16.07 4.13
N CYS A 213 2.64 15.31 3.51
CA CYS A 213 1.85 15.76 2.39
C CYS A 213 0.53 14.97 2.32
N SER A 214 -0.51 15.58 1.73
CA SER A 214 -1.79 14.91 1.45
C SER A 214 -2.54 15.54 0.29
N LEU A 215 -3.48 14.76 -0.27
CA LEU A 215 -4.57 15.26 -1.10
C LEU A 215 -5.81 15.43 -0.21
N GLU A 216 -6.37 16.65 -0.21
CA GLU A 216 -7.46 17.00 0.70
C GLU A 216 -8.82 16.47 0.27
N ASP A 217 -9.00 16.19 -1.01
CA ASP A 217 -10.28 15.75 -1.58
C ASP A 217 -10.20 14.33 -2.18
N ASP A 218 -11.31 13.89 -2.73
CA ASP A 218 -11.48 12.57 -3.35
C ASP A 218 -11.25 12.59 -4.88
N ARG A 219 -10.81 13.73 -5.44
CA ARG A 219 -10.50 13.85 -6.86
C ARG A 219 -9.17 13.22 -7.20
N GLU A 220 -9.00 12.91 -8.47
CA GLU A 220 -7.72 12.47 -9.00
C GLU A 220 -6.62 13.51 -8.75
N GLY A 221 -5.44 13.03 -8.36
CA GLY A 221 -4.35 13.93 -8.02
C GLY A 221 -3.03 13.21 -7.77
N TYR A 222 -2.03 14.01 -7.45
CA TYR A 222 -0.66 13.56 -7.24
C TYR A 222 0.01 14.36 -6.13
N VAL A 223 0.74 13.67 -5.28
CA VAL A 223 1.65 14.28 -4.31
C VAL A 223 3.05 13.67 -4.41
N GLU A 224 4.06 14.44 -4.05
CA GLU A 224 5.43 13.95 -3.97
C GLU A 224 6.06 14.27 -2.62
N VAL A 225 7.00 13.43 -2.20
CA VAL A 225 7.71 13.56 -0.94
C VAL A 225 9.15 13.08 -1.10
N ILE A 226 10.06 13.68 -0.36
CA ILE A 226 11.45 13.23 -0.24
C ILE A 226 11.64 12.62 1.14
N LEU A 227 11.95 11.34 1.20
CA LEU A 227 12.21 10.60 2.44
C LEU A 227 13.71 10.63 2.78
N SER A 228 14.01 10.70 4.07
CA SER A 228 15.38 10.69 4.59
C SER A 228 15.54 9.66 5.71
N ARG A 229 16.46 8.71 5.55
CA ARG A 229 16.80 7.79 6.65
C ARG A 229 17.38 8.51 7.88
N GLN A 230 17.91 9.72 7.69
CA GLN A 230 18.38 10.52 8.82
C GLN A 230 17.21 10.96 9.70
N GLU A 231 16.07 11.35 9.12
CA GLU A 231 14.87 11.70 9.91
C GLU A 231 14.35 10.52 10.76
N ILE A 232 14.41 9.30 10.24
CA ILE A 232 14.08 8.09 11.03
C ILE A 232 15.02 7.96 12.22
N LYS A 233 16.32 8.11 12.00
CA LYS A 233 17.32 8.03 13.07
C LYS A 233 17.12 9.13 14.12
N ASP A 234 16.84 10.34 13.68
CA ASP A 234 16.64 11.50 14.56
C ASP A 234 15.37 11.34 15.40
N ALA A 235 14.27 10.84 14.79
CA ALA A 235 13.02 10.52 15.50
C ALA A 235 13.25 9.44 16.57
N ARG A 236 13.92 8.35 16.22
CA ARG A 236 14.24 7.26 17.16
C ARG A 236 15.16 7.73 18.30
N ALA A 237 16.16 8.56 17.99
CA ALA A 237 17.07 9.11 19.00
C ALA A 237 16.35 10.09 19.97
N ARG A 238 15.40 10.87 19.46
CA ARG A 238 14.65 11.85 20.28
C ARG A 238 13.62 11.20 21.18
N LEU A 239 12.90 10.19 20.70
CA LEU A 239 11.77 9.57 21.40
C LEU A 239 12.16 8.33 22.21
N GLU A 240 13.26 7.66 21.84
CA GLU A 240 13.82 6.46 22.50
C GLU A 240 12.79 5.33 22.77
N TRP A 241 11.69 5.29 22.01
CA TRP A 241 10.59 4.34 22.25
C TRP A 241 11.00 2.88 22.13
N ASP A 242 11.97 2.57 21.27
CA ASP A 242 12.48 1.20 21.14
C ASP A 242 13.14 0.70 22.43
N SER A 243 13.73 1.59 23.24
CA SER A 243 14.29 1.25 24.55
C SER A 243 13.25 0.93 25.61
N LEU A 244 12.00 1.39 25.39
CA LEU A 244 10.88 1.16 26.31
C LEU A 244 10.12 -0.15 26.01
N LYS A 245 10.36 -0.74 24.85
CA LYS A 245 9.71 -2.00 24.46
C LYS A 245 10.16 -3.15 25.36
N LEU A 246 9.22 -3.97 25.83
CA LEU A 246 9.45 -5.11 26.71
C LEU A 246 8.97 -6.42 26.05
N PRO A 247 9.67 -6.93 25.00
CA PRO A 247 9.23 -8.07 24.23
C PRO A 247 9.00 -9.34 25.08
N HIS A 248 9.80 -9.52 26.15
CA HIS A 248 9.66 -10.65 27.05
C HIS A 248 8.34 -10.65 27.85
N ILE A 249 7.74 -9.46 28.03
CA ILE A 249 6.41 -9.34 28.64
C ILE A 249 5.36 -9.60 27.57
N TYR A 250 5.48 -8.99 26.39
CA TYR A 250 4.49 -9.12 25.31
C TYR A 250 4.30 -10.58 24.89
N LYS A 251 5.39 -11.37 24.78
CA LYS A 251 5.36 -12.80 24.46
C LYS A 251 4.47 -13.63 25.39
N LYS A 252 4.24 -13.20 26.63
CA LYS A 252 3.36 -13.92 27.56
C LYS A 252 1.88 -13.83 27.17
N TYR A 253 1.53 -12.85 26.33
CA TYR A 253 0.17 -12.54 25.93
C TYR A 253 -0.04 -12.69 24.41
N GLU A 254 0.97 -13.20 23.68
CA GLU A 254 0.91 -13.48 22.24
C GLU A 254 0.02 -14.67 21.87
N THR A 255 -0.51 -15.40 22.85
CA THR A 255 -1.53 -16.41 22.58
C THR A 255 -2.84 -15.71 22.27
N TYR A 256 -2.97 -15.23 21.04
CA TYR A 256 -4.26 -14.88 20.45
C TYR A 256 -5.07 -16.19 20.25
N GLN A 257 -5.56 -16.76 21.33
CA GLN A 257 -6.82 -17.45 21.23
C GLN A 257 -7.85 -16.32 21.09
N TYR A 258 -8.20 -15.99 19.85
CA TYR A 258 -9.54 -15.43 19.63
C TYR A 258 -10.44 -16.46 20.33
N ALA A 259 -10.93 -16.13 21.54
CA ALA A 259 -12.01 -16.89 22.12
C ALA A 259 -13.00 -17.08 20.97
N ASP A 260 -13.46 -18.31 20.76
CA ASP A 260 -14.48 -18.67 19.78
C ASP A 260 -15.74 -17.84 20.06
N ASN A 261 -15.63 -16.55 19.86
CA ASN A 261 -16.68 -15.58 19.94
C ASN A 261 -17.48 -15.80 18.65
N ASN A 262 -18.40 -16.76 18.74
CA ASN A 262 -19.55 -16.93 17.85
C ASN A 262 -19.71 -15.74 16.91
N LEU A 263 -18.98 -15.74 15.77
CA LEU A 263 -19.19 -14.78 14.68
C LEU A 263 -20.60 -14.91 14.10
N GLU A 264 -21.40 -15.87 14.58
CA GLU A 264 -22.83 -16.02 14.25
C GLU A 264 -23.69 -14.83 14.69
N HIS A 265 -23.24 -14.03 15.70
CA HIS A 265 -23.97 -12.83 16.11
C HIS A 265 -23.81 -11.62 15.16
N TYR A 266 -22.86 -11.65 14.23
CA TYR A 266 -22.63 -10.55 13.27
C TYR A 266 -23.14 -10.85 11.86
N LYS A 267 -23.79 -12.01 11.65
CA LYS A 267 -24.48 -12.35 10.41
C LYS A 267 -25.97 -11.97 10.51
N LYS A 268 -26.26 -10.69 10.72
CA LYS A 268 -27.62 -10.14 10.54
C LYS A 268 -27.56 -8.90 9.68
#